data_74019e2bf56b68b7b637ad5a018ae26d
#
_entry.id   74019e2bf56b68b7b637ad5a018ae26d
#
_cell.length_a   1.000
_cell.length_b   1.000
_cell.length_c   1.000
_cell.angle_alpha   90.00
_cell.angle_beta   90.00
_cell.angle_gamma   90.00
#
_symmetry.space_group_name_H-M   'P 1'
#
loop_
_entity.id
_entity.type
_entity.pdbx_description
1 polymer ?
#
loop_
_entity_poly.entity_id
_entity_poly.type
_entity_poly.pdbx_seq_one_letter_code
_entity_poly.pdbx_strand_id
1 'polypeptide(L)'
;APFYQMMTEISNWLVKKGIKRKDSQKYITSLYSALAQLARINSNVDFVKFVKDSQTPGGLNWQVVNQLRRSGYFKSLEKSVNNILKRLNKN
;
A
#
# COMPACT_ATOMS: atom_id res chain seq x y z
N ALA A 1 -1.99 -3.81 -12.33
CA ALA A 1 -1.20 -4.82 -11.64
C ALA A 1 -0.28 -4.30 -10.53
N PRO A 2 -0.05 -2.98 -10.37
CA PRO A 2 0.87 -2.52 -9.32
C PRO A 2 0.43 -2.92 -7.90
N PHE A 3 -0.85 -2.98 -7.63
CA PHE A 3 -1.32 -3.42 -6.29
C PHE A 3 -1.05 -4.89 -6.05
N TYR A 4 -1.22 -5.73 -7.06
CA TYR A 4 -0.85 -7.14 -6.96
C TYR A 4 0.66 -7.32 -6.80
N GLN A 5 1.45 -6.47 -7.44
CA GLN A 5 2.90 -6.51 -7.27
C GLN A 5 3.30 -6.13 -5.85
N MET A 6 2.66 -5.13 -5.25
CA MET A 6 2.90 -4.75 -3.86
C MET A 6 2.54 -5.91 -2.91
N MET A 7 1.39 -6.55 -3.13
CA MET A 7 1.00 -7.73 -2.36
C MET A 7 2.02 -8.86 -2.51
N THR A 8 2.52 -9.05 -3.72
CA THR A 8 3.55 -10.07 -4.01
C THR A 8 4.82 -9.79 -3.23
N GLU A 9 5.31 -8.55 -3.23
CA GLU A 9 6.54 -8.19 -2.53
C GLU A 9 6.44 -8.44 -1.03
N ILE A 10 5.33 -8.04 -0.41
CA ILE A 10 5.12 -8.22 1.02
C ILE A 10 4.96 -9.72 1.33
N SER A 11 4.21 -10.43 0.52
CA SER A 11 4.01 -11.88 0.68
C SER A 11 5.33 -12.64 0.58
N ASN A 12 6.17 -12.30 -0.39
CA ASN A 12 7.48 -12.90 -0.56
C ASN A 12 8.39 -12.64 0.65
N TRP A 13 8.32 -11.44 1.20
CA TRP A 13 9.08 -11.10 2.41
C TRP A 13 8.68 -12.01 3.58
N LEU A 14 7.36 -12.23 3.77
CA LEU A 14 6.87 -13.13 4.81
C LEU A 14 7.35 -14.57 4.58
N VAL A 15 7.37 -15.03 3.34
CA VAL A 15 7.89 -16.36 3.00
C VAL A 15 9.36 -16.48 3.39
N LYS A 16 10.15 -15.45 3.13
CA LYS A 16 11.57 -15.42 3.53
C LYS A 16 11.74 -15.48 5.06
N LYS A 17 10.74 -15.03 5.80
CA LYS A 17 10.74 -15.07 7.27
C LYS A 17 10.20 -16.38 7.83
N GLY A 18 9.88 -17.36 6.99
CA GLY A 18 9.48 -18.70 7.42
C GLY A 18 7.98 -18.97 7.35
N ILE A 19 7.19 -18.07 6.82
CA ILE A 19 5.74 -18.26 6.66
C ILE A 19 5.49 -19.02 5.36
N LYS A 20 4.65 -20.05 5.40
CA LYS A 20 4.28 -20.80 4.20
C LYS A 20 3.58 -19.88 3.20
N ARG A 21 3.86 -20.06 1.90
CA ARG A 21 3.32 -19.19 0.85
C ARG A 21 1.79 -19.10 0.89
N LYS A 22 1.10 -20.20 1.08
CA LYS A 22 -0.36 -20.22 1.15
C LYS A 22 -0.87 -19.34 2.29
N ASP A 23 -0.26 -19.43 3.47
CA ASP A 23 -0.65 -18.66 4.65
C ASP A 23 -0.29 -17.18 4.48
N SER A 24 0.87 -16.89 3.89
CA SER A 24 1.33 -15.55 3.59
C SER A 24 0.34 -14.83 2.67
N GLN A 25 -0.04 -15.45 1.55
CA GLN A 25 -0.97 -14.85 0.60
C GLN A 25 -2.36 -14.66 1.21
N LYS A 26 -2.82 -15.62 2.00
CA LYS A 26 -4.10 -15.52 2.69
C LYS A 26 -4.12 -14.36 3.67
N TYR A 27 -3.05 -14.19 4.43
CA TYR A 27 -2.92 -13.08 5.39
C TYR A 27 -2.95 -11.74 4.68
N ILE A 28 -2.17 -11.56 3.62
CA ILE A 28 -2.09 -10.30 2.88
C ILE A 28 -3.43 -9.98 2.21
N THR A 29 -4.08 -10.98 1.63
CA THR A 29 -5.41 -10.80 1.02
C THR A 29 -6.42 -10.34 2.07
N SER A 30 -6.44 -10.98 3.24
CA SER A 30 -7.36 -10.62 4.32
C SER A 30 -7.10 -9.21 4.84
N LEU A 31 -5.83 -8.83 4.97
CA LEU A 31 -5.45 -7.49 5.44
C LEU A 31 -5.91 -6.40 4.46
N TYR A 32 -5.60 -6.54 3.18
CA TYR A 32 -5.99 -5.57 2.18
C TYR A 32 -7.51 -5.50 2.01
N SER A 33 -8.18 -6.64 2.07
CA SER A 33 -9.65 -6.69 2.01
C SER A 33 -10.28 -5.93 3.17
N ALA A 34 -9.77 -6.12 4.39
CA ALA A 34 -10.27 -5.42 5.56
C ALA A 34 -10.06 -3.91 5.46
N LEU A 35 -8.88 -3.48 5.02
CA LEU A 35 -8.56 -2.05 4.87
C LEU A 35 -9.45 -1.40 3.80
N ALA A 36 -9.64 -2.07 2.67
CA ALA A 36 -10.51 -1.57 1.60
C ALA A 36 -11.97 -1.49 2.06
N GLN A 37 -12.43 -2.46 2.83
CA GLN A 37 -13.79 -2.48 3.38
C GLN A 37 -14.02 -1.32 4.35
N LEU A 38 -13.06 -1.05 5.22
CA LEU A 38 -13.14 0.10 6.14
C LEU A 38 -13.22 1.42 5.39
N ALA A 39 -12.43 1.57 4.33
CA ALA A 39 -12.47 2.76 3.49
C ALA A 39 -13.82 2.89 2.79
N ARG A 40 -14.39 1.80 2.32
CA ARG A 40 -15.70 1.79 1.67
C ARG A 40 -16.83 2.18 2.62
N ILE A 41 -16.83 1.63 3.84
CA ILE A 41 -17.84 1.93 4.86
C ILE A 41 -17.79 3.40 5.26
N ASN A 42 -16.59 3.98 5.29
CA ASN A 42 -16.35 5.37 5.67
C ASN A 42 -16.02 6.22 4.45
N SER A 43 -16.81 6.09 3.38
CA SER A 43 -16.50 6.69 2.07
C SER A 43 -16.47 8.23 2.05
N ASN A 44 -17.03 8.87 3.08
CA ASN A 44 -16.99 10.33 3.24
C ASN A 44 -15.79 10.81 4.05
N VAL A 45 -14.92 9.91 4.48
CA VAL A 45 -13.71 10.25 5.23
C VAL A 45 -12.51 10.33 4.28
N ASP A 46 -11.72 11.38 4.41
CA ASP A 46 -10.52 11.56 3.60
C ASP A 46 -9.47 10.49 3.93
N PHE A 47 -8.77 9.99 2.92
CA PHE A 47 -7.74 8.98 3.09
C PHE A 47 -6.63 9.41 4.06
N VAL A 48 -6.31 10.70 4.08
CA VAL A 48 -5.29 11.23 5.00
C VAL A 48 -5.65 10.93 6.46
N LYS A 49 -6.94 10.97 6.78
CA LYS A 49 -7.39 10.64 8.13
C LYS A 49 -7.17 9.16 8.46
N PHE A 50 -7.39 8.26 7.50
CA PHE A 50 -7.09 6.84 7.69
C PHE A 50 -5.61 6.60 7.98
N VAL A 51 -4.73 7.32 7.29
CA VAL A 51 -3.29 7.25 7.55
C VAL A 51 -2.98 7.69 8.98
N LYS A 52 -3.52 8.84 9.39
CA LYS A 52 -3.31 9.36 10.75
C LYS A 52 -3.82 8.41 11.82
N ASP A 53 -5.02 7.88 11.64
CA ASP A 53 -5.68 7.05 12.65
C ASP A 53 -5.02 5.67 12.76
N SER A 54 -4.34 5.20 11.71
CA SER A 54 -3.68 3.91 11.70
C SER A 54 -2.21 3.96 12.13
N GLN A 55 -1.72 5.12 12.53
CA GLN A 55 -0.33 5.27 12.96
C GLN A 55 -0.26 6.12 14.24
N THR A 56 0.68 5.74 15.12
CA THR A 56 1.02 6.51 16.31
C THR A 56 2.29 7.31 16.00
N PRO A 57 2.37 8.62 16.35
CA PRO A 57 3.61 9.38 16.14
C PRO A 57 4.81 8.65 16.74
N GLY A 58 5.84 8.42 15.91
CA GLY A 58 7.03 7.66 16.29
C GLY A 58 6.85 6.15 16.31
N GLY A 59 5.63 5.64 16.04
CA GLY A 59 5.35 4.20 16.00
C GLY A 59 5.83 3.54 14.71
N LEU A 60 5.64 2.21 14.61
CA LEU A 60 6.15 1.43 13.49
C LEU A 60 5.52 1.84 12.14
N ASN A 61 4.20 1.99 12.10
CA ASN A 61 3.51 2.40 10.88
C ASN A 61 3.95 3.79 10.44
N TRP A 62 4.10 4.72 11.38
CA TRP A 62 4.60 6.05 11.13
C TRP A 62 6.02 6.01 10.53
N GLN A 63 6.88 5.16 11.09
CA GLN A 63 8.26 5.01 10.60
C GLN A 63 8.29 4.48 9.16
N VAL A 64 7.46 3.48 8.83
CA VAL A 64 7.39 2.91 7.49
C VAL A 64 6.93 3.97 6.48
N VAL A 65 5.87 4.70 6.77
CA VAL A 65 5.35 5.74 5.87
C VAL A 65 6.42 6.81 5.62
N ASN A 66 7.10 7.27 6.67
CA ASN A 66 8.14 8.29 6.53
C ASN A 66 9.37 7.78 5.79
N GLN A 67 9.74 6.52 5.98
CA GLN A 67 10.84 5.91 5.26
C GLN A 67 10.52 5.80 3.76
N LEU A 68 9.32 5.37 3.41
CA LEU A 68 8.87 5.30 2.01
C LEU A 68 8.88 6.69 1.37
N ARG A 69 8.41 7.70 2.10
CA ARG A 69 8.40 9.08 1.61
C ARG A 69 9.82 9.56 1.33
N ARG A 70 10.74 9.34 2.27
CA ARG A 70 12.14 9.76 2.11
C ARG A 70 12.86 9.02 0.99
N SER A 71 12.50 7.77 0.73
CA SER A 71 13.09 6.99 -0.36
C SER A 71 12.60 7.41 -1.74
N GLY A 72 11.58 8.29 -1.81
CA GLY A 72 10.99 8.73 -3.07
C GLY A 72 9.92 7.81 -3.63
N TYR A 73 9.48 6.83 -2.85
CA TYR A 73 8.48 5.85 -3.30
C TYR A 73 7.20 6.53 -3.79
N PHE A 74 6.65 7.46 -3.01
CA PHE A 74 5.39 8.12 -3.38
C PHE A 74 5.55 9.04 -4.60
N LYS A 75 6.70 9.71 -4.72
CA LYS A 75 7.01 10.53 -5.90
C LYS A 75 7.17 9.68 -7.15
N SER A 76 7.79 8.51 -7.01
CA SER A 76 7.95 7.57 -8.11
C SER A 76 6.60 7.04 -8.60
N LEU A 77 5.70 6.73 -7.67
CA LEU A 77 4.34 6.29 -7.98
C LEU A 77 3.59 7.37 -8.76
N GLU A 78 3.64 8.62 -8.31
CA GLU A 78 3.01 9.76 -8.96
C GLU A 78 3.56 9.96 -10.38
N LYS A 79 4.88 9.89 -10.53
CA LYS A 79 5.54 10.01 -11.83
C LYS A 79 5.08 8.93 -12.80
N SER A 80 4.94 7.70 -12.32
CA SER A 80 4.48 6.57 -13.14
C SER A 80 3.06 6.78 -13.62
N VAL A 81 2.18 7.26 -12.76
CA VAL A 81 0.77 7.55 -13.12
C VAL A 81 0.73 8.71 -14.12
N ASN A 82 1.53 9.75 -13.93
CA ASN A 82 1.62 10.86 -14.87
C ASN A 82 2.07 10.42 -16.27
N ASN A 83 3.00 9.48 -16.34
CA ASN A 83 3.46 8.93 -17.61
C ASN A 83 2.33 8.18 -18.34
N ILE A 84 1.51 7.46 -17.61
CA ILE A 84 0.33 6.77 -18.18
C ILE A 84 -0.65 7.80 -18.72
N LEU A 85 -0.92 8.86 -17.98
CA LEU A 85 -1.83 9.93 -18.39
C LEU A 85 -1.35 10.60 -19.68
N LYS A 86 -0.05 10.91 -19.76
CA LYS A 86 0.55 11.48 -20.98
C LYS A 86 0.36 10.58 -22.19
N ARG A 87 0.55 9.27 -22.00
CA ARG A 87 0.37 8.29 -23.07
C ARG A 87 -1.09 8.25 -23.57
N LEU A 88 -2.05 8.32 -22.65
CA LEU A 88 -3.47 8.32 -22.98
C LEU A 88 -3.88 9.58 -23.73
N ASN A 89 -3.27 10.72 -23.41
CA ASN A 89 -3.57 12.01 -24.03
C ASN A 89 -2.88 12.22 -25.39
N LYS A 90 -2.00 11.33 -25.80
CA LYS A 90 -1.26 11.44 -27.06
C LYS A 90 -2.06 11.03 -28.29
N ASN A 91 -3.22 10.49 -28.11
CA ASN A 91 -4.11 10.11 -29.18
C ASN A 91 -5.14 11.18 -29.43
#